data_0cffc5332084713997c311a9926e2b8e
#
_entry.id   0cffc5332084713997c311a9926e2b8e
#
_cell.length_a   1.000
_cell.length_b   1.000
_cell.length_c   1.000
_cell.angle_alpha   90.00
_cell.angle_beta   90.00
_cell.angle_gamma   90.00
#
_symmetry.space_group_name_H-M   'P 1'
#
loop_
_entity.id
_entity.type
_entity.pdbx_description
1 polymer ?
#
loop_
_entity_poly.entity_id
_entity_poly.type
_entity_poly.pdbx_seq_one_letter_code
_entity_poly.pdbx_strand_id
1 'polypeptide(L)'
;IYGEEETGVTTFFINEQIDRGEIIAQKQTTILPDENTGKLSNRLESLGADLVLETLQSIAAGKVNTIPQPKTEEHLAPKLKRENTQLQWNEDGKVIERFVRGLQPYPCAWTSLENNGTSTYCKIHQVEFFEGEQILQPGRVFTDNRKLMVSVQNGSIHVKRLQLQNKKPMSDFELLNGYEMNLQA
;
A
#
# COMPACT_ATOMS: atom_id res chain seq x y z
N ILE A 1 4.03 0.11 3.24
CA ILE A 1 4.86 -0.12 2.04
C ILE A 1 6.21 -0.72 2.43
N TYR A 2 6.92 -0.14 3.37
CA TYR A 2 8.25 -0.59 3.81
C TYR A 2 8.23 -1.82 4.72
N GLY A 3 7.07 -2.23 5.22
CA GLY A 3 6.91 -3.43 6.04
C GLY A 3 6.96 -3.17 7.55
N GLU A 4 6.74 -1.94 7.96
CA GLU A 4 6.59 -1.60 9.36
C GLU A 4 5.41 -2.35 9.99
N GLU A 5 5.56 -2.77 11.24
CA GLU A 5 4.53 -3.51 11.98
C GLU A 5 3.71 -2.60 12.90
N GLU A 6 4.23 -1.41 13.19
CA GLU A 6 3.59 -0.42 14.05
C GLU A 6 3.52 0.94 13.36
N THR A 7 2.55 1.74 13.76
CA THR A 7 2.38 3.13 13.38
C THR A 7 1.67 3.88 14.50
N GLY A 8 1.37 5.15 14.32
CA GLY A 8 0.70 5.92 15.36
C GLY A 8 0.25 7.29 14.90
N VAL A 9 -0.24 8.03 15.88
CA VAL A 9 -0.64 9.43 15.76
C VAL A 9 0.12 10.25 16.80
N THR A 10 0.48 11.47 16.44
CA THR A 10 1.27 12.37 17.28
C THR A 10 0.63 13.74 17.28
N THR A 11 0.54 14.36 18.46
CA THR A 11 0.26 15.79 18.61
C THR A 11 1.56 16.51 19.01
N PHE A 12 1.82 17.66 18.41
CA PHE A 12 3.02 18.45 18.67
C PHE A 12 2.71 19.94 18.52
N PHE A 13 3.52 20.80 19.16
CA PHE A 13 3.42 22.23 18.96
C PHE A 13 4.01 22.65 17.60
N ILE A 14 3.35 23.55 16.91
CA ILE A 14 3.84 24.10 15.65
C ILE A 14 4.94 25.14 15.97
N ASN A 15 6.03 25.07 15.23
CA ASN A 15 7.09 26.07 15.24
C ASN A 15 7.43 26.50 13.79
N GLU A 16 8.50 27.27 13.58
CA GLU A 16 8.91 27.76 12.26
C GLU A 16 9.39 26.65 11.31
N GLN A 17 9.73 25.49 11.82
CA GLN A 17 10.17 24.33 11.03
C GLN A 17 8.99 23.40 10.77
N ILE A 18 8.84 22.97 9.51
CA ILE A 18 7.77 22.04 9.11
C ILE A 18 7.92 20.72 9.87
N ASP A 19 6.85 20.31 10.58
CA ASP A 19 6.74 19.05 11.31
C ASP A 19 7.85 18.77 12.34
N ARG A 20 8.48 19.81 12.91
CA ARG A 20 9.63 19.71 13.84
C ARG A 20 9.36 20.24 15.25
N GLY A 21 8.11 20.53 15.57
CA GLY A 21 7.74 21.00 16.90
C GLY A 21 7.88 19.92 17.98
N GLU A 22 7.92 20.34 19.25
CA GLU A 22 8.02 19.43 20.39
C GLU A 22 6.74 18.59 20.52
N ILE A 23 6.92 17.28 20.73
CA ILE A 23 5.84 16.31 20.89
C ILE A 23 5.12 16.55 22.22
N ILE A 24 3.79 16.62 22.17
CA ILE A 24 2.92 16.71 23.33
C ILE A 24 2.47 15.31 23.77
N ALA A 25 1.96 14.52 22.82
CA ALA A 25 1.49 13.17 23.09
C ALA A 25 1.56 12.28 21.83
N GLN A 26 1.67 10.97 22.05
CA GLN A 26 1.70 9.97 20.98
C GLN A 26 0.85 8.76 21.39
N LYS A 27 0.20 8.14 20.41
CA LYS A 27 -0.45 6.81 20.55
C LYS A 27 -0.02 5.94 19.39
N GLN A 28 0.43 4.73 19.73
CA GLN A 28 0.85 3.70 18.77
C GLN A 28 -0.27 2.69 18.55
N THR A 29 -0.23 2.05 17.39
CA THR A 29 -1.10 0.93 17.03
C THR A 29 -0.38 0.00 16.06
N THR A 30 -0.67 -1.30 16.15
CA THR A 30 -0.14 -2.31 15.23
C THR A 30 -0.78 -2.18 13.85
N ILE A 31 -0.01 -2.38 12.79
CA ILE A 31 -0.51 -2.53 11.41
C ILE A 31 -0.90 -4.00 11.23
N LEU A 32 -2.19 -4.26 10.96
CA LEU A 32 -2.69 -5.62 10.81
C LEU A 32 -2.26 -6.24 9.48
N PRO A 33 -1.96 -7.55 9.43
CA PRO A 33 -1.46 -8.22 8.22
C PRO A 33 -2.35 -8.03 6.97
N ASP A 34 -3.67 -8.09 7.15
CA ASP A 34 -4.66 -7.98 6.05
C ASP A 34 -5.26 -6.57 5.90
N GLU A 35 -4.67 -5.58 6.56
CA GLU A 35 -5.16 -4.22 6.55
C GLU A 35 -4.52 -3.43 5.41
N ASN A 36 -5.35 -2.78 4.61
CA ASN A 36 -4.87 -1.81 3.62
C ASN A 36 -4.82 -0.39 4.22
N THR A 37 -4.21 0.55 3.50
CA THR A 37 -4.07 1.93 3.95
C THR A 37 -5.41 2.59 4.27
N GLY A 38 -6.49 2.28 3.54
CA GLY A 38 -7.81 2.85 3.84
C GLY A 38 -8.36 2.40 5.20
N LYS A 39 -8.24 1.12 5.53
CA LYS A 39 -8.64 0.60 6.85
C LYS A 39 -7.77 1.16 7.97
N LEU A 40 -6.46 1.21 7.75
CA LEU A 40 -5.51 1.79 8.69
C LEU A 40 -5.80 3.27 8.94
N SER A 41 -6.08 4.05 7.89
CA SER A 41 -6.44 5.47 7.99
C SER A 41 -7.66 5.68 8.88
N ASN A 42 -8.73 4.91 8.68
CA ASN A 42 -9.94 5.02 9.51
C ASN A 42 -9.65 4.74 11.01
N ARG A 43 -8.77 3.78 11.31
CA ARG A 43 -8.35 3.52 12.69
C ARG A 43 -7.50 4.65 13.27
N LEU A 44 -6.58 5.18 12.46
CA LEU A 44 -5.73 6.31 12.85
C LEU A 44 -6.54 7.61 13.04
N GLU A 45 -7.58 7.83 12.23
CA GLU A 45 -8.50 8.96 12.41
C GLU A 45 -9.19 8.93 13.77
N SER A 46 -9.73 7.77 14.17
CA SER A 46 -10.37 7.61 15.48
C SER A 46 -9.36 7.80 16.63
N LEU A 47 -8.19 7.16 16.50
CA LEU A 47 -7.12 7.27 17.49
C LEU A 47 -6.60 8.72 17.62
N GLY A 48 -6.52 9.41 16.49
CA GLY A 48 -6.11 10.82 16.42
C GLY A 48 -7.12 11.76 17.05
N ALA A 49 -8.42 11.54 16.83
CA ALA A 49 -9.47 12.34 17.45
C ALA A 49 -9.42 12.26 18.99
N ASP A 50 -9.28 11.04 19.53
CA ASP A 50 -9.12 10.84 20.97
C ASP A 50 -7.86 11.53 21.51
N LEU A 51 -6.72 11.40 20.80
CA LEU A 51 -5.46 12.01 21.21
C LEU A 51 -5.54 13.54 21.19
N VAL A 52 -6.20 14.14 20.21
CA VAL A 52 -6.40 15.59 20.15
C VAL A 52 -7.22 16.08 21.33
N LEU A 53 -8.30 15.37 21.71
CA LEU A 53 -9.11 15.73 22.87
C LEU A 53 -8.30 15.69 24.17
N GLU A 54 -7.53 14.63 24.39
CA GLU A 54 -6.64 14.48 25.54
C GLU A 54 -5.58 15.60 25.57
N THR A 55 -5.01 15.93 24.41
CA THR A 55 -4.04 17.00 24.26
C THR A 55 -4.61 18.36 24.66
N LEU A 56 -5.81 18.70 24.15
CA LEU A 56 -6.46 19.97 24.48
C LEU A 56 -6.83 20.06 25.97
N GLN A 57 -7.27 18.98 26.58
CA GLN A 57 -7.54 18.94 28.02
C GLN A 57 -6.26 19.17 28.84
N SER A 58 -5.15 18.56 28.42
CA SER A 58 -3.85 18.74 29.08
C SER A 58 -3.33 20.17 28.97
N ILE A 59 -3.48 20.81 27.81
CA ILE A 59 -3.14 22.22 27.58
C ILE A 59 -4.02 23.12 28.48
N ALA A 60 -5.31 22.91 28.48
CA ALA A 60 -6.25 23.70 29.30
C ALA A 60 -5.96 23.59 30.80
N ALA A 61 -5.49 22.43 31.25
CA ALA A 61 -5.11 22.20 32.65
C ALA A 61 -3.69 22.71 33.00
N GLY A 62 -2.93 23.22 32.04
CA GLY A 62 -1.53 23.64 32.25
C GLY A 62 -0.59 22.48 32.58
N LYS A 63 -0.93 21.24 32.16
CA LYS A 63 -0.21 20.01 32.49
C LYS A 63 0.48 19.39 31.26
N VAL A 64 1.08 20.19 30.41
CA VAL A 64 1.78 19.71 29.21
C VAL A 64 3.27 19.60 29.51
N ASN A 65 3.81 18.39 29.31
CA ASN A 65 5.25 18.15 29.26
C ASN A 65 5.58 17.75 27.83
N THR A 66 6.41 18.54 27.17
CA THR A 66 6.83 18.27 25.79
C THR A 66 8.16 17.54 25.75
N ILE A 67 8.36 16.75 24.70
CA ILE A 67 9.64 16.10 24.40
C ILE A 67 10.11 16.50 23.00
N PRO A 68 11.41 16.76 22.80
CA PRO A 68 11.94 17.01 21.47
C PRO A 68 11.71 15.82 20.54
N GLN A 69 11.40 16.08 19.28
CA GLN A 69 11.37 15.01 18.29
C GLN A 69 12.76 14.40 18.09
N PRO A 70 12.87 13.06 18.03
CA PRO A 70 14.14 12.41 17.73
C PRO A 70 14.60 12.81 16.32
N LYS A 71 15.90 12.91 16.13
CA LYS A 71 16.50 13.06 14.80
C LYS A 71 16.59 11.68 14.16
N THR A 72 15.52 11.21 13.58
CA THR A 72 15.49 9.95 12.85
C THR A 72 15.53 10.26 11.35
N GLU A 73 16.36 9.53 10.62
CA GLU A 73 16.40 9.54 9.15
C GLU A 73 15.64 8.31 8.61
N GLU A 74 14.48 8.04 9.19
CA GLU A 74 13.66 6.93 8.77
C GLU A 74 12.97 7.21 7.42
N HIS A 75 12.27 6.23 6.91
CA HIS A 75 11.68 6.24 5.58
C HIS A 75 10.92 7.52 5.27
N LEU A 76 11.33 8.20 4.21
CA LEU A 76 10.62 9.37 3.70
C LEU A 76 9.25 8.96 3.15
N ALA A 77 8.26 9.81 3.35
CA ALA A 77 6.92 9.67 2.78
C ALA A 77 6.72 10.65 1.60
N PRO A 78 7.32 10.38 0.43
CA PRO A 78 7.21 11.27 -0.71
C PRO A 78 5.79 11.30 -1.23
N LYS A 79 5.41 12.40 -1.89
CA LYS A 79 4.12 12.49 -2.57
C LYS A 79 3.96 11.35 -3.57
N LEU A 80 2.86 10.61 -3.45
CA LEU A 80 2.52 9.54 -4.38
C LEU A 80 2.14 10.15 -5.75
N LYS A 81 2.84 9.69 -6.77
CA LYS A 81 2.66 10.09 -8.17
C LYS A 81 2.56 8.82 -9.02
N ARG A 82 2.17 8.99 -10.27
CA ARG A 82 2.09 7.86 -11.21
C ARG A 82 3.41 7.10 -11.32
N GLU A 83 4.52 7.82 -11.34
CA GLU A 83 5.86 7.23 -11.54
C GLU A 83 6.29 6.34 -10.37
N ASN A 84 5.93 6.72 -9.14
CA ASN A 84 6.33 5.98 -7.94
C ASN A 84 5.24 5.02 -7.41
N THR A 85 4.17 4.81 -8.18
CA THR A 85 3.11 3.84 -7.88
C THR A 85 3.02 2.71 -8.92
N GLN A 86 3.97 2.64 -9.85
CA GLN A 86 4.11 1.55 -10.80
C GLN A 86 4.70 0.31 -10.13
N LEU A 87 4.09 -0.85 -10.36
CA LEU A 87 4.61 -2.13 -9.89
C LEU A 87 5.92 -2.50 -10.59
N GLN A 88 6.87 -2.93 -9.80
CA GLN A 88 8.13 -3.50 -10.25
C GLN A 88 8.08 -5.02 -10.02
N TRP A 89 7.73 -5.77 -11.04
CA TRP A 89 7.53 -7.22 -10.93
C TRP A 89 8.82 -8.01 -10.66
N ASN A 90 9.99 -7.38 -10.81
CA ASN A 90 11.30 -7.94 -10.48
C ASN A 90 11.68 -7.80 -8.99
N GLU A 91 10.76 -7.37 -8.14
CA GLU A 91 10.94 -7.30 -6.69
C GLU A 91 10.48 -8.61 -6.01
N ASP A 92 10.83 -8.74 -4.73
CA ASP A 92 10.31 -9.81 -3.86
C ASP A 92 8.77 -9.78 -3.78
N GLY A 93 8.13 -10.94 -3.85
CA GLY A 93 6.68 -11.03 -3.86
C GLY A 93 6.00 -10.44 -2.61
N LYS A 94 6.63 -10.54 -1.42
CA LYS A 94 6.13 -9.89 -0.19
C LYS A 94 6.21 -8.37 -0.28
N VAL A 95 7.23 -7.84 -0.95
CA VAL A 95 7.38 -6.40 -1.20
C VAL A 95 6.27 -5.92 -2.12
N ILE A 96 6.00 -6.65 -3.21
CA ILE A 96 4.91 -6.34 -4.16
C ILE A 96 3.55 -6.38 -3.46
N GLU A 97 3.28 -7.41 -2.66
CA GLU A 97 2.03 -7.55 -1.93
C GLU A 97 1.80 -6.39 -0.96
N ARG A 98 2.82 -6.02 -0.16
CA ARG A 98 2.77 -4.86 0.74
C ARG A 98 2.57 -3.56 -0.01
N PHE A 99 3.24 -3.40 -1.15
CA PHE A 99 3.11 -2.21 -1.99
C PHE A 99 1.69 -2.02 -2.52
N VAL A 100 1.07 -3.09 -3.05
CA VAL A 100 -0.33 -3.07 -3.48
C VAL A 100 -1.25 -2.72 -2.32
N ARG A 101 -1.08 -3.36 -1.17
CA ARG A 101 -1.87 -3.14 0.04
C ARG A 101 -1.72 -1.71 0.57
N GLY A 102 -0.49 -1.19 0.58
CA GLY A 102 -0.16 0.15 1.06
C GLY A 102 -0.65 1.29 0.15
N LEU A 103 -1.02 1.00 -1.09
CA LEU A 103 -1.56 1.99 -2.03
C LEU A 103 -3.09 1.93 -2.18
N GLN A 104 -3.77 1.03 -1.48
CA GLN A 104 -5.22 0.89 -1.52
C GLN A 104 -5.92 1.72 -0.45
N PRO A 105 -7.07 2.36 -0.74
CA PRO A 105 -7.83 2.33 -2.02
C PRO A 105 -7.34 3.35 -3.06
N TYR A 106 -6.47 4.26 -2.70
CA TYR A 106 -5.97 5.32 -3.57
C TYR A 106 -4.49 5.62 -3.26
N PRO A 107 -3.66 5.84 -4.29
CA PRO A 107 -3.96 5.90 -5.73
C PRO A 107 -4.12 4.54 -6.42
N CYS A 108 -3.86 3.43 -5.76
CA CYS A 108 -3.64 2.07 -6.23
C CYS A 108 -2.28 1.89 -6.93
N ALA A 109 -1.70 0.72 -6.78
CA ALA A 109 -0.60 0.28 -7.61
C ALA A 109 -1.09 0.06 -9.04
N TRP A 110 -0.21 0.23 -10.03
CA TRP A 110 -0.56 0.04 -11.42
C TRP A 110 0.56 -0.65 -12.21
N THR A 111 0.18 -1.26 -13.31
CA THR A 111 1.09 -1.85 -14.30
C THR A 111 0.52 -1.67 -15.71
N SER A 112 1.32 -1.96 -16.72
CA SER A 112 0.84 -2.16 -18.08
C SER A 112 0.59 -3.66 -18.30
N LEU A 113 -0.60 -3.99 -18.78
CA LEU A 113 -0.96 -5.34 -19.20
C LEU A 113 -0.87 -5.41 -20.72
N GLU A 114 0.00 -6.27 -21.23
CA GLU A 114 0.14 -6.50 -22.66
C GLU A 114 -0.71 -7.67 -23.11
N ASN A 115 -1.56 -7.44 -24.09
CA ASN A 115 -2.38 -8.45 -24.71
C ASN A 115 -2.43 -8.23 -26.23
N ASN A 116 -2.01 -9.23 -27.01
CA ASN A 116 -1.99 -9.18 -28.50
C ASN A 116 -1.30 -7.92 -29.06
N GLY A 117 -0.18 -7.48 -28.47
CA GLY A 117 0.56 -6.29 -28.88
C GLY A 117 -0.07 -4.96 -28.46
N THR A 118 -1.16 -4.99 -27.70
CA THR A 118 -1.79 -3.80 -27.13
C THR A 118 -1.45 -3.68 -25.65
N SER A 119 -0.83 -2.56 -25.28
CA SER A 119 -0.53 -2.23 -23.87
C SER A 119 -1.68 -1.46 -23.25
N THR A 120 -2.23 -1.97 -22.16
CA THR A 120 -3.37 -1.38 -21.44
C THR A 120 -2.98 -1.04 -20.03
N TYR A 121 -3.25 0.18 -19.59
CA TYR A 121 -3.09 0.59 -18.19
C TYR A 121 -4.01 -0.23 -17.28
N CYS A 122 -3.44 -0.78 -16.23
CA CYS A 122 -4.15 -1.65 -15.31
C CYS A 122 -3.83 -1.28 -13.85
N LYS A 123 -4.84 -0.90 -13.07
CA LYS A 123 -4.71 -0.77 -11.62
C LYS A 123 -4.84 -2.14 -10.97
N ILE A 124 -4.00 -2.39 -9.99
CA ILE A 124 -4.02 -3.62 -9.19
C ILE A 124 -4.58 -3.29 -7.82
N HIS A 125 -5.70 -3.92 -7.49
CA HIS A 125 -6.43 -3.67 -6.24
C HIS A 125 -6.13 -4.70 -5.16
N GLN A 126 -6.02 -5.97 -5.52
CA GLN A 126 -5.81 -7.02 -4.54
C GLN A 126 -4.95 -8.13 -5.13
N VAL A 127 -3.97 -8.53 -4.37
CA VAL A 127 -3.07 -9.62 -4.72
C VAL A 127 -2.87 -10.57 -3.53
N GLU A 128 -2.30 -11.71 -3.82
CA GLU A 128 -1.83 -12.68 -2.83
C GLU A 128 -0.53 -13.28 -3.33
N PHE A 129 0.49 -13.28 -2.50
CA PHE A 129 1.78 -13.84 -2.82
C PHE A 129 1.86 -15.33 -2.46
N PHE A 130 2.38 -16.13 -3.38
CA PHE A 130 2.72 -17.53 -3.20
C PHE A 130 4.24 -17.68 -3.32
N GLU A 131 4.89 -17.96 -2.21
CA GLU A 131 6.32 -18.23 -2.17
C GLU A 131 6.66 -19.54 -2.87
N GLY A 132 7.73 -19.55 -3.67
CA GLY A 132 8.14 -20.72 -4.44
C GLY A 132 9.27 -20.40 -5.41
N GLU A 133 9.55 -21.35 -6.29
CA GLU A 133 10.52 -21.11 -7.36
C GLU A 133 9.96 -20.15 -8.41
N GLN A 134 10.84 -19.40 -9.06
CA GLN A 134 10.48 -18.57 -10.19
C GLN A 134 10.10 -19.44 -11.38
N ILE A 135 8.82 -19.40 -11.77
CA ILE A 135 8.27 -20.23 -12.85
C ILE A 135 8.62 -19.67 -14.24
N LEU A 136 8.46 -18.36 -14.39
CA LEU A 136 8.71 -17.61 -15.61
C LEU A 136 9.53 -16.35 -15.28
N GLN A 137 9.95 -15.61 -16.28
CA GLN A 137 10.59 -14.32 -16.04
C GLN A 137 9.64 -13.38 -15.27
N PRO A 138 10.15 -12.56 -14.32
CA PRO A 138 9.35 -11.63 -13.57
C PRO A 138 8.50 -10.73 -14.48
N GLY A 139 7.24 -10.54 -14.09
CA GLY A 139 6.26 -9.78 -14.84
C GLY A 139 5.51 -10.58 -15.92
N ARG A 140 5.90 -11.82 -16.19
CA ARG A 140 5.14 -12.69 -17.10
C ARG A 140 3.86 -13.15 -16.44
N VAL A 141 2.77 -12.97 -17.18
CA VAL A 141 1.42 -13.38 -16.78
C VAL A 141 1.17 -14.81 -17.24
N PHE A 142 0.53 -15.62 -16.41
CA PHE A 142 0.09 -16.97 -16.73
C PHE A 142 -1.20 -17.29 -15.98
N THR A 143 -1.83 -18.39 -16.31
CA THR A 143 -3.00 -18.89 -15.58
C THR A 143 -2.65 -20.19 -14.86
N ASP A 144 -3.04 -20.29 -13.61
CA ASP A 144 -2.99 -21.52 -12.83
C ASP A 144 -4.33 -21.73 -12.13
N ASN A 145 -4.96 -22.89 -12.34
CA ASN A 145 -6.27 -23.23 -11.76
C ASN A 145 -7.33 -22.11 -11.91
N ARG A 146 -7.40 -21.48 -13.08
CA ARG A 146 -8.27 -20.33 -13.40
C ARG A 146 -7.97 -19.07 -12.59
N LYS A 147 -6.81 -18.95 -12.01
CA LYS A 147 -6.32 -17.74 -11.36
C LYS A 147 -5.40 -16.97 -12.30
N LEU A 148 -5.46 -15.66 -12.24
CA LEU A 148 -4.52 -14.78 -12.95
C LEU A 148 -3.24 -14.65 -12.13
N MET A 149 -2.16 -15.21 -12.62
CA MET A 149 -0.87 -15.26 -11.93
C MET A 149 0.16 -14.40 -12.65
N VAL A 150 1.07 -13.81 -11.90
CA VAL A 150 2.24 -13.09 -12.42
C VAL A 150 3.48 -13.66 -11.73
N SER A 151 4.48 -14.06 -12.52
CA SER A 151 5.76 -14.54 -11.99
C SER A 151 6.55 -13.41 -11.36
N VAL A 152 7.20 -13.68 -10.22
CA VAL A 152 8.11 -12.78 -9.50
C VAL A 152 9.39 -13.52 -9.13
N GLN A 153 10.39 -12.85 -8.54
CA GLN A 153 11.72 -13.45 -8.27
C GLN A 153 11.66 -14.71 -7.42
N ASN A 154 10.78 -14.75 -6.41
CA ASN A 154 10.71 -15.80 -5.40
C ASN A 154 9.33 -16.46 -5.33
N GLY A 155 8.67 -16.59 -6.49
CA GLY A 155 7.37 -17.27 -6.57
C GLY A 155 6.41 -16.64 -7.58
N SER A 156 5.17 -16.49 -7.17
CA SER A 156 4.13 -15.90 -8.02
C SER A 156 3.12 -15.06 -7.23
N ILE A 157 2.54 -14.09 -7.91
CA ILE A 157 1.48 -13.23 -7.40
C ILE A 157 0.16 -13.61 -8.06
N HIS A 158 -0.84 -13.98 -7.28
CA HIS A 158 -2.22 -14.07 -7.71
C HIS A 158 -2.86 -12.68 -7.72
N VAL A 159 -3.26 -12.19 -8.86
CA VAL A 159 -3.98 -10.92 -9.01
C VAL A 159 -5.48 -11.18 -8.85
N LYS A 160 -6.00 -10.99 -7.63
CA LYS A 160 -7.40 -11.27 -7.29
C LYS A 160 -8.38 -10.23 -7.81
N ARG A 161 -7.96 -8.95 -7.85
CA ARG A 161 -8.80 -7.85 -8.28
C ARG A 161 -7.98 -6.79 -8.99
N LEU A 162 -8.47 -6.35 -10.13
CA LEU A 162 -7.81 -5.37 -10.99
C LEU A 162 -8.82 -4.47 -11.68
N GLN A 163 -8.32 -3.40 -12.31
CA GLN A 163 -9.14 -2.48 -13.10
C GLN A 163 -8.40 -2.07 -14.36
N LEU A 164 -8.89 -2.48 -15.50
CA LEU A 164 -8.41 -2.00 -16.79
C LEU A 164 -8.83 -0.55 -17.03
N GLN A 165 -8.07 0.15 -17.84
CA GLN A 165 -8.38 1.53 -18.23
C GLN A 165 -9.82 1.65 -18.75
N ASN A 166 -10.55 2.63 -18.23
CA ASN A 166 -11.96 2.92 -18.59
C ASN A 166 -12.97 1.77 -18.27
N LYS A 167 -12.58 0.82 -17.43
CA LYS A 167 -13.46 -0.25 -16.93
C LYS A 167 -13.71 -0.11 -15.44
N LYS A 168 -14.73 -0.82 -14.93
CA LYS A 168 -14.93 -0.99 -13.47
C LYS A 168 -13.93 -2.00 -12.91
N PRO A 169 -13.60 -1.92 -11.60
CA PRO A 169 -12.84 -2.98 -10.96
C PRO A 169 -13.53 -4.32 -11.09
N MET A 170 -12.76 -5.36 -11.44
CA MET A 170 -13.23 -6.72 -11.68
C MET A 170 -12.32 -7.74 -11.00
N SER A 171 -12.83 -8.95 -10.77
CA SER A 171 -12.02 -10.09 -10.35
C SER A 171 -11.22 -10.65 -11.53
N ASP A 172 -10.21 -11.47 -11.22
CA ASP A 172 -9.48 -12.25 -12.21
C ASP A 172 -10.40 -13.22 -12.97
N PHE A 173 -11.36 -13.82 -12.28
CA PHE A 173 -12.37 -14.69 -12.91
C PHE A 173 -13.20 -13.95 -13.96
N GLU A 174 -13.67 -12.73 -13.65
CA GLU A 174 -14.41 -11.89 -14.61
C GLU A 174 -13.53 -11.49 -15.80
N LEU A 175 -12.25 -11.18 -15.55
CA LEU A 175 -11.29 -10.89 -16.61
C LEU A 175 -11.09 -12.09 -17.54
N LEU A 176 -10.78 -13.24 -16.97
CA LEU A 176 -10.46 -14.47 -17.74
C LEU A 176 -11.66 -15.03 -18.52
N ASN A 177 -12.89 -14.76 -18.09
CA ASN A 177 -14.10 -15.16 -18.84
C ASN A 177 -14.52 -14.12 -19.89
N GLY A 178 -14.17 -12.85 -19.71
CA GLY A 178 -14.62 -11.74 -20.59
C GLY A 178 -13.59 -11.28 -21.62
N TYR A 179 -12.35 -11.76 -21.52
CA TYR A 179 -11.25 -11.34 -22.39
C TYR A 179 -10.50 -12.57 -22.90
N GLU A 180 -10.36 -12.71 -24.24
CA GLU A 180 -9.39 -13.64 -24.79
C GLU A 180 -7.98 -13.10 -24.49
N MET A 181 -7.39 -13.62 -23.43
CA MET A 181 -6.02 -13.34 -23.05
C MET A 181 -5.10 -14.32 -23.74
N ASN A 182 -4.45 -13.92 -24.83
CA ASN A 182 -3.28 -14.62 -25.33
C ASN A 182 -2.11 -14.33 -24.38
N LEU A 183 -2.12 -15.06 -23.27
CA LEU A 183 -1.02 -15.09 -22.32
C LEU A 183 0.13 -15.83 -23.01
N GLN A 184 1.02 -15.10 -23.66
CA GLN A 184 2.25 -15.71 -24.17
C GLN A 184 3.08 -16.18 -22.97
N ALA A 185 3.27 -17.49 -22.92
CA ALA A 185 4.21 -18.14 -22.01
C ALA A 185 5.64 -17.71 -22.32
#